data_ccea9180ab657d970fda3a17d756fb88
#
_entry.id   ccea9180ab657d970fda3a17d756fb88
#
_cell.length_a   1.000
_cell.length_b   1.000
_cell.length_c   1.000
_cell.angle_alpha   90.00
_cell.angle_beta   90.00
_cell.angle_gamma   90.00
#
_symmetry.space_group_name_H-M   'P 1'
#
loop_
_entity.id
_entity.type
_entity.pdbx_description
1 polymer ?
#
loop_
_entity_poly.entity_id
_entity_poly.type
_entity_poly.pdbx_seq_one_letter_code
_entity_poly.pdbx_strand_id
1 'polypeptide(L)'
;MLDNPFEFKYDAKGDYYDIVVDKKIQAVVDELKKLPHVVLIRYMTYWMDDVDNGKYEVESDLPHEEWYADCKDYAASSTNEERYMHAKCMAETLGHMLQDIKYYHPNKYPAAMRTVKSWKKYRFIGFSASMKEEIDKAWIEPEAWEDGKKAAYAYVPWLSTFMKQVEDGDMEEAAGNAFYLLERLARLYSKDVMLFESDKDNHCSFYEFLLEAVCHILAVVMKDKRTDRDVRSAMTWQLGSINMLYGRIFESSYTSFQDLMNGDADDDTFAWGYEYLVIGPSAFVTE
;
A
#
# COMPACT_ATOMS: atom_id res chain seq x y z
N MET A 1 -23.88 -20.78 30.43
CA MET A 1 -22.59 -20.90 29.71
C MET A 1 -22.97 -21.00 28.25
N LEU A 2 -22.63 -20.00 27.45
CA LEU A 2 -22.75 -20.14 26.01
C LEU A 2 -21.71 -21.17 25.60
N ASP A 3 -22.11 -22.21 24.87
CA ASP A 3 -21.17 -23.19 24.35
C ASP A 3 -20.16 -22.46 23.47
N ASN A 4 -18.87 -22.70 23.71
CA ASN A 4 -17.81 -22.09 22.91
C ASN A 4 -17.96 -22.58 21.45
N PRO A 5 -18.20 -21.66 20.48
CA PRO A 5 -18.43 -22.05 19.10
C PRO A 5 -17.15 -22.45 18.36
N PHE A 6 -16.01 -22.31 19.01
CA PHE A 6 -14.73 -22.55 18.38
C PHE A 6 -14.21 -23.95 18.72
N GLU A 7 -13.82 -24.66 17.68
CA GLU A 7 -13.00 -25.86 17.79
C GLU A 7 -11.53 -25.40 17.82
N PHE A 8 -10.76 -25.91 18.77
CA PHE A 8 -9.34 -25.56 18.91
C PHE A 8 -8.48 -26.73 18.46
N LYS A 9 -7.48 -26.41 17.65
CA LYS A 9 -6.43 -27.33 17.23
C LYS A 9 -5.10 -26.91 17.88
N TYR A 10 -4.47 -27.82 18.57
CA TYR A 10 -3.15 -27.57 19.13
C TYR A 10 -2.07 -27.61 18.06
N ASP A 11 -1.29 -26.54 17.95
CA ASP A 11 -0.07 -26.48 17.15
C ASP A 11 1.15 -26.73 18.04
N ALA A 12 1.73 -27.92 17.92
CA ALA A 12 2.88 -28.35 18.72
C ALA A 12 4.18 -27.61 18.34
N LYS A 13 4.24 -26.94 17.18
CA LYS A 13 5.43 -26.19 16.76
C LYS A 13 5.49 -24.80 17.38
N GLY A 14 4.33 -24.17 17.56
CA GLY A 14 4.21 -22.86 18.15
C GLY A 14 3.81 -22.88 19.63
N ASP A 15 3.48 -24.07 20.19
CA ASP A 15 2.99 -24.24 21.57
C ASP A 15 1.75 -23.39 21.89
N TYR A 16 0.80 -23.33 20.93
CA TYR A 16 -0.46 -22.59 21.08
C TYR A 16 -1.64 -23.37 20.50
N TYR A 17 -2.86 -22.96 20.89
CA TYR A 17 -4.10 -23.46 20.31
C TYR A 17 -4.60 -22.50 19.23
N ASP A 18 -4.78 -23.01 18.03
CA ASP A 18 -5.36 -22.27 16.91
C ASP A 18 -6.87 -22.55 16.78
N ILE A 19 -7.61 -21.57 16.31
CA ILE A 19 -9.06 -21.70 16.09
C ILE A 19 -9.32 -22.34 14.74
N VAL A 20 -10.09 -23.41 14.75
CA VAL A 20 -10.52 -24.08 13.52
C VAL A 20 -11.73 -23.34 12.94
N VAL A 21 -11.57 -22.70 11.82
CA VAL A 21 -12.67 -22.05 11.11
C VAL A 21 -13.32 -22.98 10.09
N ASP A 22 -14.59 -22.70 9.75
CA ASP A 22 -15.31 -23.41 8.69
C ASP A 22 -14.53 -23.41 7.36
N LYS A 23 -14.55 -24.51 6.63
CA LYS A 23 -13.81 -24.66 5.36
C LYS A 23 -14.13 -23.60 4.32
N LYS A 24 -15.37 -23.07 4.30
CA LYS A 24 -15.74 -21.98 3.38
C LYS A 24 -15.16 -20.64 3.80
N ILE A 25 -15.00 -20.42 5.11
CA ILE A 25 -14.33 -19.25 5.66
C ILE A 25 -12.84 -19.36 5.37
N GLN A 26 -12.23 -20.52 5.68
CA GLN A 26 -10.82 -20.77 5.43
C GLN A 26 -10.45 -20.53 3.95
N ALA A 27 -11.25 -21.01 3.02
CA ALA A 27 -11.02 -20.77 1.59
C ALA A 27 -11.03 -19.28 1.22
N VAL A 28 -11.81 -18.46 1.90
CA VAL A 28 -11.80 -16.99 1.71
C VAL A 28 -10.55 -16.38 2.32
N VAL A 29 -10.18 -16.77 3.53
CA VAL A 29 -8.95 -16.34 4.20
C VAL A 29 -7.71 -16.65 3.36
N ASP A 30 -7.61 -17.86 2.84
CA ASP A 30 -6.48 -18.28 2.00
C ASP A 30 -6.33 -17.45 0.71
N GLU A 31 -7.44 -16.97 0.19
CA GLU A 31 -7.41 -16.08 -0.95
C GLU A 31 -7.05 -14.63 -0.56
N LEU A 32 -7.52 -14.16 0.60
CA LEU A 32 -7.17 -12.83 1.09
C LEU A 32 -5.68 -12.72 1.41
N LYS A 33 -5.06 -13.78 1.88
CA LYS A 33 -3.60 -13.86 2.10
C LYS A 33 -2.77 -13.61 0.85
N LYS A 34 -3.37 -13.71 -0.34
CA LYS A 34 -2.70 -13.43 -1.63
C LYS A 34 -2.74 -11.96 -2.02
N LEU A 35 -3.56 -11.15 -1.34
CA LEU A 35 -3.67 -9.72 -1.61
C LEU A 35 -2.41 -8.98 -1.13
N PRO A 36 -2.02 -7.89 -1.82
CA PRO A 36 -1.03 -6.97 -1.28
C PRO A 36 -1.43 -6.49 0.11
N HIS A 37 -0.47 -6.41 1.04
CA HIS A 37 -0.77 -6.10 2.45
C HIS A 37 -1.47 -4.73 2.62
N VAL A 38 -1.06 -3.70 1.87
CA VAL A 38 -1.70 -2.36 1.90
C VAL A 38 -3.19 -2.41 1.56
N VAL A 39 -3.55 -3.31 0.68
CA VAL A 39 -4.94 -3.53 0.26
C VAL A 39 -5.72 -4.25 1.34
N LEU A 40 -5.15 -5.30 1.90
CA LEU A 40 -5.77 -6.06 2.98
C LEU A 40 -6.02 -5.16 4.20
N ILE A 41 -5.03 -4.37 4.61
CA ILE A 41 -5.17 -3.41 5.70
C ILE A 41 -6.33 -2.45 5.43
N ARG A 42 -6.42 -1.87 4.23
CA ARG A 42 -7.52 -0.96 3.88
C ARG A 42 -8.90 -1.64 3.98
N TYR A 43 -9.03 -2.88 3.52
CA TYR A 43 -10.27 -3.63 3.67
C TYR A 43 -10.60 -3.92 5.12
N MET A 44 -9.59 -4.27 5.90
CA MET A 44 -9.75 -4.50 7.32
C MET A 44 -10.19 -3.23 8.05
N THR A 45 -9.69 -2.05 7.67
CA THR A 45 -10.17 -0.76 8.19
C THR A 45 -11.67 -0.60 7.96
N TYR A 46 -12.13 -0.74 6.72
CA TYR A 46 -13.55 -0.61 6.43
C TYR A 46 -14.41 -1.69 7.11
N TRP A 47 -13.85 -2.88 7.27
CA TRP A 47 -14.51 -3.93 8.01
C TRP A 47 -14.68 -3.56 9.48
N MET A 48 -13.65 -3.01 10.11
CA MET A 48 -13.70 -2.58 11.50
C MET A 48 -14.67 -1.41 11.68
N ASP A 49 -14.67 -0.43 10.78
CA ASP A 49 -15.67 0.63 10.76
C ASP A 49 -17.10 0.06 10.70
N ASP A 50 -17.33 -0.96 9.88
CA ASP A 50 -18.63 -1.65 9.78
C ASP A 50 -18.99 -2.37 11.10
N VAL A 51 -18.02 -2.95 11.81
CA VAL A 51 -18.21 -3.58 13.13
C VAL A 51 -18.52 -2.52 14.19
N ASP A 52 -17.73 -1.47 14.26
CA ASP A 52 -17.87 -0.39 15.24
C ASP A 52 -19.21 0.36 15.07
N ASN A 53 -19.71 0.47 13.85
CA ASN A 53 -21.03 1.02 13.55
C ASN A 53 -22.18 0.01 13.74
N GLY A 54 -21.92 -1.17 14.28
CA GLY A 54 -22.92 -2.19 14.61
C GLY A 54 -23.53 -2.91 13.39
N LYS A 55 -22.92 -2.76 12.20
CA LYS A 55 -23.36 -3.50 11.00
C LYS A 55 -23.11 -5.00 11.14
N TYR A 56 -21.98 -5.35 11.73
CA TYR A 56 -21.62 -6.71 12.12
C TYR A 56 -21.32 -6.70 13.61
N GLU A 57 -22.05 -7.51 14.37
CA GLU A 57 -21.77 -7.71 15.78
C GLU A 57 -20.77 -8.86 15.88
N VAL A 58 -19.65 -8.61 16.52
CA VAL A 58 -18.59 -9.58 16.80
C VAL A 58 -18.47 -9.64 18.32
N GLU A 59 -18.62 -10.83 18.88
CA GLU A 59 -18.59 -11.04 20.35
C GLU A 59 -17.17 -11.32 20.87
N SER A 60 -16.17 -11.19 20.03
CA SER A 60 -14.79 -11.36 20.44
C SER A 60 -14.29 -10.13 21.21
N ASP A 61 -13.63 -10.38 22.36
CA ASP A 61 -12.93 -9.36 23.14
C ASP A 61 -11.64 -8.86 22.44
N LEU A 62 -11.60 -8.88 21.11
CA LEU A 62 -10.46 -8.37 20.39
C LEU A 62 -10.37 -6.85 20.57
N PRO A 63 -9.25 -6.32 21.03
CA PRO A 63 -9.05 -4.89 21.21
C PRO A 63 -8.92 -4.21 19.83
N HIS A 64 -10.05 -3.87 19.22
CA HIS A 64 -10.14 -3.44 17.83
C HIS A 64 -9.32 -2.16 17.56
N GLU A 65 -9.40 -1.16 18.44
CA GLU A 65 -8.70 0.11 18.26
C GLU A 65 -7.19 -0.05 18.40
N GLU A 66 -6.73 -0.77 19.44
CA GLU A 66 -5.31 -1.03 19.66
C GLU A 66 -4.72 -1.85 18.51
N TRP A 67 -5.41 -2.89 18.09
CA TRP A 67 -4.98 -3.73 16.99
C TRP A 67 -4.88 -2.95 15.67
N TYR A 68 -5.80 -2.03 15.39
CA TYR A 68 -5.77 -1.21 14.19
C TYR A 68 -4.62 -0.18 14.22
N ALA A 69 -4.39 0.46 15.36
CA ALA A 69 -3.27 1.38 15.55
C ALA A 69 -1.94 0.64 15.38
N ASP A 70 -1.76 -0.50 16.05
CA ASP A 70 -0.59 -1.36 15.93
C ASP A 70 -0.37 -1.82 14.49
N CYS A 71 -1.44 -2.13 13.75
CA CYS A 71 -1.36 -2.50 12.35
C CYS A 71 -0.80 -1.38 11.46
N LYS A 72 -1.20 -0.13 11.69
CA LYS A 72 -0.69 1.02 10.94
C LYS A 72 0.79 1.26 11.21
N ASP A 73 1.15 1.33 12.49
CA ASP A 73 2.52 1.59 12.91
C ASP A 73 3.45 0.46 12.45
N TYR A 74 2.99 -0.76 12.56
CA TYR A 74 3.72 -1.92 12.13
C TYR A 74 3.89 -1.98 10.61
N ALA A 75 2.85 -1.71 9.83
CA ALA A 75 2.94 -1.64 8.37
C ALA A 75 3.90 -0.55 7.90
N ALA A 76 4.00 0.57 8.62
CA ALA A 76 4.92 1.67 8.31
C ALA A 76 6.37 1.33 8.63
N SER A 77 6.64 0.58 9.71
CA SER A 77 7.97 0.37 10.27
C SER A 77 8.63 -0.98 9.94
N SER A 78 7.87 -1.98 9.53
CA SER A 78 8.33 -3.37 9.45
C SER A 78 9.03 -3.74 8.13
N THR A 79 9.81 -4.81 8.17
CA THR A 79 10.42 -5.45 7.00
C THR A 79 9.36 -6.08 6.09
N ASN A 80 9.73 -6.47 4.87
CA ASN A 80 8.80 -7.16 3.94
C ASN A 80 8.28 -8.49 4.52
N GLU A 81 9.12 -9.22 5.24
CA GLU A 81 8.76 -10.49 5.85
C GLU A 81 7.75 -10.28 7.00
N GLU A 82 8.00 -9.33 7.87
CA GLU A 82 7.10 -8.96 8.95
C GLU A 82 5.75 -8.47 8.43
N ARG A 83 5.76 -7.62 7.38
CA ARG A 83 4.51 -7.16 6.72
C ARG A 83 3.70 -8.31 6.13
N TYR A 84 4.37 -9.26 5.52
CA TYR A 84 3.71 -10.45 5.00
C TYR A 84 3.07 -11.27 6.12
N MET A 85 3.81 -11.51 7.21
CA MET A 85 3.29 -12.24 8.38
C MET A 85 2.10 -11.50 8.99
N HIS A 86 2.19 -10.18 9.08
CA HIS A 86 1.13 -9.35 9.63
C HIS A 86 -0.16 -9.39 8.80
N ALA A 87 -0.04 -9.24 7.49
CA ALA A 87 -1.19 -9.38 6.58
C ALA A 87 -1.83 -10.78 6.69
N LYS A 88 -1.02 -11.81 6.91
CA LYS A 88 -1.50 -13.17 7.16
C LYS A 88 -2.30 -13.25 8.45
N CYS A 89 -1.78 -12.69 9.54
CA CYS A 89 -2.50 -12.64 10.83
C CYS A 89 -3.83 -11.87 10.72
N MET A 90 -3.86 -10.74 10.01
CA MET A 90 -5.10 -10.00 9.75
C MET A 90 -6.15 -10.83 9.03
N ALA A 91 -5.76 -11.56 8.00
CA ALA A 91 -6.67 -12.44 7.27
C ALA A 91 -7.22 -13.56 8.16
N GLU A 92 -6.39 -14.12 9.04
CA GLU A 92 -6.81 -15.13 10.02
C GLU A 92 -7.78 -14.54 11.04
N THR A 93 -7.49 -13.37 11.59
CA THR A 93 -8.39 -12.65 12.50
C THR A 93 -9.76 -12.40 11.86
N LEU A 94 -9.78 -11.98 10.59
CA LEU A 94 -11.05 -11.86 9.85
C LEU A 94 -11.78 -13.20 9.74
N GLY A 95 -11.05 -14.28 9.55
CA GLY A 95 -11.62 -15.64 9.56
C GLY A 95 -12.31 -15.98 10.89
N HIS A 96 -11.70 -15.62 12.01
CA HIS A 96 -12.28 -15.78 13.34
C HIS A 96 -13.53 -14.92 13.53
N MET A 97 -13.51 -13.65 13.10
CA MET A 97 -14.70 -12.77 13.14
C MET A 97 -15.85 -13.32 12.28
N LEU A 98 -15.56 -13.85 11.10
CA LEU A 98 -16.59 -14.46 10.24
C LEU A 98 -17.16 -15.74 10.86
N GLN A 99 -16.36 -16.52 11.58
CA GLN A 99 -16.81 -17.69 12.31
C GLN A 99 -17.73 -17.29 13.46
N ASP A 100 -17.37 -16.25 14.19
CA ASP A 100 -18.15 -15.67 15.27
C ASP A 100 -19.52 -15.20 14.77
N ILE A 101 -19.53 -14.37 13.72
CA ILE A 101 -20.77 -13.91 13.07
C ILE A 101 -21.62 -15.09 12.60
N LYS A 102 -21.00 -16.15 12.06
CA LYS A 102 -21.72 -17.33 11.61
C LYS A 102 -22.45 -18.02 12.75
N TYR A 103 -21.84 -18.07 13.92
CA TYR A 103 -22.39 -18.77 15.08
C TYR A 103 -23.44 -17.93 15.83
N TYR A 104 -23.10 -16.71 16.22
CA TYR A 104 -23.96 -15.86 17.03
C TYR A 104 -25.00 -15.08 16.22
N HIS A 105 -24.67 -14.71 14.98
CA HIS A 105 -25.51 -13.89 14.09
C HIS A 105 -25.70 -14.54 12.70
N PRO A 106 -26.24 -15.76 12.63
CA PRO A 106 -26.29 -16.53 11.38
C PRO A 106 -27.08 -15.83 10.26
N ASN A 107 -27.98 -14.91 10.61
CA ASN A 107 -28.71 -14.08 9.64
C ASN A 107 -27.84 -12.99 8.99
N LYS A 108 -26.80 -12.49 9.66
CA LYS A 108 -25.85 -11.49 9.15
C LYS A 108 -24.70 -12.15 8.35
N TYR A 109 -24.37 -13.40 8.66
CA TYR A 109 -23.26 -14.11 8.04
C TYR A 109 -23.26 -14.13 6.50
N PRO A 110 -24.39 -14.35 5.79
CA PRO A 110 -24.38 -14.32 4.32
C PRO A 110 -24.01 -12.95 3.74
N ALA A 111 -24.39 -11.87 4.43
CA ALA A 111 -24.04 -10.50 4.02
C ALA A 111 -22.54 -10.25 4.25
N ALA A 112 -22.02 -10.59 5.42
CA ALA A 112 -20.61 -10.51 5.77
C ALA A 112 -19.73 -11.26 4.76
N MET A 113 -20.07 -12.49 4.45
CA MET A 113 -19.35 -13.30 3.46
C MET A 113 -19.42 -12.72 2.04
N ARG A 114 -20.54 -12.09 1.64
CA ARG A 114 -20.61 -11.40 0.34
C ARG A 114 -19.69 -10.19 0.30
N THR A 115 -19.65 -9.39 1.36
CA THR A 115 -18.76 -8.23 1.49
C THR A 115 -17.30 -8.67 1.31
N VAL A 116 -16.83 -9.61 2.13
CA VAL A 116 -15.43 -10.08 2.10
C VAL A 116 -15.08 -10.72 0.75
N LYS A 117 -15.97 -11.49 0.17
CA LYS A 117 -15.76 -12.06 -1.18
C LYS A 117 -15.70 -11.00 -2.28
N SER A 118 -16.35 -9.87 -2.09
CA SER A 118 -16.30 -8.78 -3.08
C SER A 118 -14.93 -8.13 -3.19
N TRP A 119 -14.11 -8.24 -2.17
CA TRP A 119 -12.75 -7.67 -2.16
C TRP A 119 -11.85 -8.24 -3.26
N LYS A 120 -12.11 -9.45 -3.71
CA LYS A 120 -11.40 -10.07 -4.83
C LYS A 120 -11.72 -9.45 -6.20
N LYS A 121 -12.77 -8.66 -6.31
CA LYS A 121 -13.18 -8.04 -7.58
C LYS A 121 -12.33 -6.84 -7.95
N TYR A 122 -11.62 -6.28 -6.99
CA TYR A 122 -10.74 -5.17 -7.28
C TYR A 122 -9.45 -5.69 -7.88
N ARG A 123 -9.15 -5.19 -9.06
CA ARG A 123 -7.88 -5.44 -9.72
C ARG A 123 -6.81 -4.60 -9.03
N PHE A 124 -5.69 -5.22 -8.74
CA PHE A 124 -4.50 -4.53 -8.28
C PHE A 124 -3.46 -4.58 -9.38
N ILE A 125 -2.73 -3.48 -9.52
CA ILE A 125 -1.62 -3.41 -10.43
C ILE A 125 -0.43 -4.00 -9.71
N GLY A 126 0.05 -5.13 -10.22
CA GLY A 126 1.26 -5.78 -9.74
C GLY A 126 2.50 -5.13 -10.34
N PHE A 127 3.62 -5.33 -9.70
CA PHE A 127 4.93 -4.91 -10.19
C PHE A 127 5.72 -6.11 -10.72
N SER A 128 6.66 -5.84 -11.61
CA SER A 128 7.58 -6.85 -12.13
C SER A 128 8.43 -7.44 -11.00
N ALA A 129 8.49 -8.78 -10.91
CA ALA A 129 9.29 -9.45 -9.88
C ALA A 129 10.79 -9.15 -10.03
N SER A 130 11.29 -9.01 -11.25
CA SER A 130 12.68 -8.63 -11.52
C SER A 130 12.97 -7.20 -11.07
N MET A 131 12.09 -6.25 -11.41
CA MET A 131 12.24 -4.86 -11.01
C MET A 131 12.17 -4.70 -9.48
N LYS A 132 11.25 -5.44 -8.84
CA LYS A 132 11.19 -5.50 -7.38
C LYS A 132 12.52 -5.94 -6.77
N GLU A 133 13.10 -7.02 -7.28
CA GLU A 133 14.36 -7.57 -6.79
C GLU A 133 15.51 -6.57 -6.98
N GLU A 134 15.57 -5.87 -8.11
CA GLU A 134 16.55 -4.82 -8.38
C GLU A 134 16.42 -3.65 -7.42
N ILE A 135 15.20 -3.14 -7.23
CA ILE A 135 14.92 -2.04 -6.31
C ILE A 135 15.24 -2.45 -4.87
N ASP A 136 14.85 -3.66 -4.45
CA ASP A 136 15.10 -4.14 -3.08
C ASP A 136 16.61 -4.28 -2.79
N LYS A 137 17.40 -4.72 -3.76
CA LYS A 137 18.85 -4.85 -3.62
C LYS A 137 19.57 -3.51 -3.54
N ALA A 138 19.10 -2.53 -4.28
CA ALA A 138 19.72 -1.21 -4.34
C ALA A 138 19.14 -0.23 -3.32
N TRP A 139 18.05 -0.63 -2.62
CA TRP A 139 17.43 0.24 -1.63
C TRP A 139 18.37 0.44 -0.44
N ILE A 140 18.71 1.70 -0.19
CA ILE A 140 19.47 2.13 0.99
C ILE A 140 18.50 2.87 1.89
N GLU A 141 18.32 2.41 3.12
CA GLU A 141 17.62 3.19 4.16
C GLU A 141 18.60 4.29 4.60
N PRO A 142 18.32 5.56 4.32
CA PRO A 142 19.27 6.62 4.62
C PRO A 142 19.29 6.90 6.13
N GLU A 143 20.50 7.05 6.67
CA GLU A 143 20.71 7.50 8.04
C GLU A 143 20.97 9.01 8.11
N ALA A 144 21.37 9.60 6.96
CA ALA A 144 21.68 11.02 6.85
C ALA A 144 21.45 11.56 5.43
N TRP A 145 21.38 12.89 5.28
CA TRP A 145 21.17 13.59 4.04
C TRP A 145 22.09 13.16 2.88
N GLU A 146 23.38 12.98 3.14
CA GLU A 146 24.35 12.56 2.10
C GLU A 146 24.06 11.17 1.55
N ASP A 147 23.60 10.25 2.40
CA ASP A 147 23.19 8.93 1.98
C ASP A 147 21.86 8.99 1.19
N GLY A 148 20.96 9.89 1.57
CA GLY A 148 19.73 10.17 0.85
C GLY A 148 19.97 10.63 -0.58
N LYS A 149 20.88 11.58 -0.77
CA LYS A 149 21.31 12.07 -2.08
C LYS A 149 21.84 10.93 -2.96
N LYS A 150 22.73 10.11 -2.43
CA LYS A 150 23.31 8.96 -3.12
C LYS A 150 22.25 7.95 -3.52
N ALA A 151 21.32 7.63 -2.60
CA ALA A 151 20.23 6.70 -2.87
C ALA A 151 19.28 7.24 -3.94
N ALA A 152 18.88 8.51 -3.88
CA ALA A 152 18.02 9.12 -4.88
C ALA A 152 18.59 9.02 -6.29
N TYR A 153 19.87 9.32 -6.47
CA TYR A 153 20.54 9.17 -7.76
C TYR A 153 20.64 7.73 -8.27
N ALA A 154 20.69 6.75 -7.39
CA ALA A 154 20.67 5.34 -7.77
C ALA A 154 19.36 4.92 -8.42
N TYR A 155 18.26 5.67 -8.20
CA TYR A 155 16.93 5.33 -8.70
C TYR A 155 16.58 5.97 -10.06
N VAL A 156 17.36 6.96 -10.51
CA VAL A 156 17.15 7.64 -11.79
C VAL A 156 17.05 6.66 -12.98
N PRO A 157 17.87 5.60 -13.12
CA PRO A 157 17.75 4.65 -14.22
C PRO A 157 16.39 3.94 -14.24
N TRP A 158 15.77 3.68 -13.09
CA TRP A 158 14.46 3.06 -13.02
C TRP A 158 13.35 3.99 -13.48
N LEU A 159 13.41 5.28 -13.09
CA LEU A 159 12.46 6.28 -13.58
C LEU A 159 12.47 6.36 -15.11
N SER A 160 13.65 6.36 -15.71
CA SER A 160 13.80 6.33 -17.18
C SER A 160 13.22 5.04 -17.78
N THR A 161 13.39 3.90 -17.11
CA THR A 161 12.81 2.63 -17.53
C THR A 161 11.29 2.67 -17.48
N PHE A 162 10.70 3.23 -16.41
CA PHE A 162 9.25 3.32 -16.27
C PHE A 162 8.64 4.24 -17.34
N MET A 163 9.29 5.39 -17.63
CA MET A 163 8.84 6.27 -18.72
C MET A 163 8.94 5.61 -20.07
N LYS A 164 9.99 4.83 -20.32
CA LYS A 164 10.09 4.07 -21.55
C LYS A 164 8.97 3.03 -21.69
N GLN A 165 8.59 2.36 -20.60
CA GLN A 165 7.43 1.45 -20.61
C GLN A 165 6.14 2.20 -20.99
N VAL A 166 5.95 3.44 -20.49
CA VAL A 166 4.84 4.30 -20.92
C VAL A 166 4.89 4.60 -22.43
N GLU A 167 6.05 4.97 -22.95
CA GLU A 167 6.24 5.22 -24.39
C GLU A 167 5.92 3.99 -25.23
N ASP A 168 6.37 2.81 -24.81
CA ASP A 168 6.16 1.53 -25.46
C ASP A 168 4.69 1.04 -25.34
N GLY A 169 3.89 1.65 -24.45
CA GLY A 169 2.49 1.32 -24.26
C GLY A 169 2.23 0.32 -23.13
N ASP A 170 3.24 -0.05 -22.36
CA ASP A 170 3.17 -0.99 -21.24
C ASP A 170 2.69 -0.30 -19.94
N MET A 171 1.53 0.35 -20.03
CA MET A 171 0.98 1.23 -19.00
C MET A 171 0.83 0.56 -17.64
N GLU A 172 0.37 -0.68 -17.61
CA GLU A 172 0.15 -1.41 -16.38
C GLU A 172 1.48 -1.76 -15.68
N GLU A 173 2.49 -2.14 -16.44
CA GLU A 173 3.81 -2.44 -15.89
C GLU A 173 4.50 -1.18 -15.37
N ALA A 174 4.45 -0.08 -16.13
CA ALA A 174 4.96 1.22 -15.70
C ALA A 174 4.31 1.68 -14.38
N ALA A 175 2.97 1.61 -14.30
CA ALA A 175 2.24 1.95 -13.09
C ALA A 175 2.61 1.04 -11.91
N GLY A 176 2.70 -0.26 -12.12
CA GLY A 176 3.05 -1.22 -11.07
C GLY A 176 4.43 -0.97 -10.47
N ASN A 177 5.41 -0.73 -11.33
CA ASN A 177 6.78 -0.42 -10.90
C ASN A 177 6.85 0.92 -10.16
N ALA A 178 6.15 1.95 -10.67
CA ALA A 178 6.05 3.24 -10.02
C ALA A 178 5.36 3.14 -8.64
N PHE A 179 4.29 2.34 -8.52
CA PHE A 179 3.63 2.10 -7.22
C PHE A 179 4.52 1.40 -6.22
N TYR A 180 5.34 0.46 -6.66
CA TYR A 180 6.27 -0.21 -5.76
C TYR A 180 7.27 0.79 -5.15
N LEU A 181 7.81 1.67 -5.98
CA LEU A 181 8.72 2.72 -5.51
C LEU A 181 7.99 3.75 -4.63
N LEU A 182 6.77 4.16 -5.01
CA LEU A 182 5.95 5.07 -4.22
C LEU A 182 5.64 4.51 -2.82
N GLU A 183 5.30 3.24 -2.72
CA GLU A 183 5.04 2.61 -1.42
C GLU A 183 6.28 2.63 -0.52
N ARG A 184 7.45 2.41 -1.09
CA ARG A 184 8.70 2.50 -0.35
C ARG A 184 9.00 3.91 0.13
N LEU A 185 8.81 4.90 -0.73
CA LEU A 185 8.96 6.31 -0.37
C LEU A 185 7.95 6.74 0.70
N ALA A 186 6.70 6.30 0.58
CA ALA A 186 5.67 6.57 1.57
C ALA A 186 6.03 6.02 2.96
N ARG A 187 6.60 4.82 3.00
CA ARG A 187 7.09 4.21 4.23
C ARG A 187 8.27 4.97 4.82
N LEU A 188 9.19 5.40 3.98
CA LEU A 188 10.35 6.20 4.41
C LEU A 188 9.87 7.55 4.98
N TYR A 189 8.95 8.21 4.30
CA TYR A 189 8.32 9.46 4.76
C TYR A 189 7.68 9.31 6.15
N SER A 190 6.99 8.21 6.38
CA SER A 190 6.36 7.94 7.69
C SER A 190 7.37 7.72 8.81
N LYS A 191 8.59 7.27 8.48
CA LYS A 191 9.66 7.09 9.46
C LYS A 191 10.45 8.38 9.72
N ASP A 192 10.72 9.13 8.69
CA ASP A 192 11.57 10.32 8.74
C ASP A 192 11.13 11.38 7.72
N VAL A 193 10.22 12.23 8.15
CA VAL A 193 9.70 13.34 7.35
C VAL A 193 10.81 14.31 6.94
N MET A 194 11.83 14.49 7.79
CA MET A 194 12.91 15.45 7.54
C MET A 194 13.72 15.14 6.29
N LEU A 195 13.73 13.87 5.83
CA LEU A 195 14.38 13.48 4.58
C LEU A 195 13.69 14.06 3.35
N PHE A 196 12.43 14.51 3.47
CA PHE A 196 11.61 15.06 2.40
C PHE A 196 11.44 16.58 2.52
N GLU A 197 11.82 17.18 3.63
CA GLU A 197 11.73 18.61 3.80
C GLU A 197 12.86 19.33 3.06
N SER A 198 12.53 20.50 2.50
CA SER A 198 13.53 21.40 1.96
C SER A 198 14.42 21.92 3.10
N ASP A 199 15.70 22.09 2.82
CA ASP A 199 16.63 22.69 3.77
C ASP A 199 16.34 24.20 3.96
N LYS A 200 17.05 24.82 4.92
CA LYS A 200 16.91 26.25 5.23
C LYS A 200 17.29 27.18 4.08
N ASP A 201 17.96 26.66 3.07
CA ASP A 201 18.44 27.40 1.90
C ASP A 201 17.49 27.21 0.69
N ASN A 202 16.27 26.65 0.90
CA ASN A 202 15.25 26.34 -0.12
C ASN A 202 15.68 25.29 -1.15
N HIS A 203 16.57 24.39 -0.80
CA HIS A 203 16.87 23.25 -1.63
C HIS A 203 15.91 22.10 -1.28
N CYS A 204 15.12 21.66 -2.26
CA CYS A 204 14.28 20.48 -2.10
C CYS A 204 15.11 19.24 -1.81
N SER A 205 14.58 18.37 -1.00
CA SER A 205 15.19 17.09 -0.70
C SER A 205 15.23 16.20 -1.97
N PHE A 206 16.29 15.42 -2.12
CA PHE A 206 16.35 14.44 -3.22
C PHE A 206 15.22 13.42 -3.16
N TYR A 207 14.73 13.09 -1.97
CA TYR A 207 13.57 12.21 -1.82
C TYR A 207 12.25 12.88 -2.21
N GLU A 208 12.12 14.18 -2.02
CA GLU A 208 11.00 14.95 -2.53
C GLU A 208 10.97 14.91 -4.07
N PHE A 209 12.09 15.19 -4.74
CA PHE A 209 12.18 15.07 -6.18
C PHE A 209 11.89 13.65 -6.69
N LEU A 210 12.37 12.62 -5.97
CA LEU A 210 12.09 11.26 -6.33
C LEU A 210 10.59 10.92 -6.19
N LEU A 211 9.95 11.43 -5.15
CA LEU A 211 8.53 11.31 -4.93
C LEU A 211 7.73 11.98 -6.05
N GLU A 212 8.09 13.25 -6.39
CA GLU A 212 7.46 13.98 -7.49
C GLU A 212 7.65 13.26 -8.84
N ALA A 213 8.85 12.75 -9.12
CA ALA A 213 9.13 12.02 -10.34
C ALA A 213 8.29 10.74 -10.48
N VAL A 214 8.12 10.00 -9.40
CA VAL A 214 7.26 8.80 -9.38
C VAL A 214 5.79 9.19 -9.59
N CYS A 215 5.34 10.27 -8.95
CA CYS A 215 3.99 10.80 -9.13
C CYS A 215 3.75 11.32 -10.55
N HIS A 216 4.75 11.94 -11.18
CA HIS A 216 4.68 12.33 -12.59
C HIS A 216 4.42 11.12 -13.50
N ILE A 217 5.18 10.03 -13.33
CA ILE A 217 4.97 8.81 -14.12
C ILE A 217 3.54 8.28 -13.93
N LEU A 218 3.04 8.24 -12.69
CA LEU A 218 1.66 7.82 -12.42
C LEU A 218 0.63 8.75 -13.06
N ALA A 219 0.86 10.08 -13.03
CA ALA A 219 -0.01 11.05 -13.68
C ALA A 219 -0.04 10.88 -15.20
N VAL A 220 1.12 10.66 -15.83
CA VAL A 220 1.20 10.39 -17.26
C VAL A 220 0.42 9.13 -17.63
N VAL A 221 0.60 8.03 -16.88
CA VAL A 221 -0.18 6.80 -17.09
C VAL A 221 -1.67 7.03 -16.91
N MET A 222 -2.09 7.76 -15.88
CA MET A 222 -3.51 8.06 -15.62
C MET A 222 -4.18 8.82 -16.77
N LYS A 223 -3.46 9.77 -17.39
CA LYS A 223 -3.98 10.62 -18.46
C LYS A 223 -3.88 9.98 -19.84
N ASP A 224 -2.96 9.06 -20.05
CA ASP A 224 -2.76 8.46 -21.37
C ASP A 224 -4.03 7.73 -21.84
N LYS A 225 -4.47 8.08 -23.06
CA LYS A 225 -5.68 7.50 -23.64
C LYS A 225 -5.59 6.00 -23.89
N ARG A 226 -4.38 5.46 -23.97
CA ARG A 226 -4.10 4.02 -24.13
C ARG A 226 -4.34 3.25 -22.84
N THR A 227 -4.34 3.93 -21.68
CA THR A 227 -4.56 3.30 -20.38
C THR A 227 -6.01 2.85 -20.23
N ASP A 228 -6.20 1.56 -19.97
CA ASP A 228 -7.50 0.97 -19.75
C ASP A 228 -8.22 1.57 -18.54
N ARG A 229 -9.55 1.65 -18.62
CA ARG A 229 -10.40 2.12 -17.51
C ARG A 229 -10.17 1.31 -16.23
N ASP A 230 -9.98 0.01 -16.35
CA ASP A 230 -9.76 -0.87 -15.18
C ASP A 230 -8.41 -0.61 -14.53
N VAL A 231 -7.39 -0.30 -15.32
CA VAL A 231 -6.06 0.13 -14.82
C VAL A 231 -6.19 1.44 -14.07
N ARG A 232 -6.87 2.45 -14.62
CA ARG A 232 -7.09 3.74 -13.94
C ARG A 232 -7.84 3.56 -12.61
N SER A 233 -8.90 2.74 -12.61
CA SER A 233 -9.66 2.45 -11.39
C SER A 233 -8.78 1.76 -10.33
N ALA A 234 -7.94 0.81 -10.74
CA ALA A 234 -7.00 0.16 -9.84
C ALA A 234 -5.95 1.13 -9.31
N MET A 235 -5.42 2.03 -10.15
CA MET A 235 -4.48 3.09 -9.73
C MET A 235 -5.09 3.99 -8.66
N THR A 236 -6.31 4.51 -8.89
CA THR A 236 -7.01 5.36 -7.92
C THR A 236 -7.19 4.65 -6.57
N TRP A 237 -7.53 3.37 -6.61
CA TRP A 237 -7.67 2.57 -5.41
C TRP A 237 -6.34 2.39 -4.66
N GLN A 238 -5.24 2.08 -5.36
CA GLN A 238 -3.92 1.91 -4.77
C GLN A 238 -3.36 3.20 -4.19
N LEU A 239 -3.48 4.32 -4.91
CA LEU A 239 -3.11 5.65 -4.42
C LEU A 239 -3.84 6.00 -3.12
N GLY A 240 -5.16 5.79 -3.09
CA GLY A 240 -5.96 6.01 -1.89
C GLY A 240 -5.54 5.10 -0.72
N SER A 241 -5.12 3.86 -1.01
CA SER A 241 -4.63 2.93 0.03
C SER A 241 -3.29 3.38 0.61
N ILE A 242 -2.36 3.80 -0.23
CA ILE A 242 -1.05 4.33 0.21
C ILE A 242 -1.25 5.58 1.06
N ASN A 243 -2.08 6.53 0.60
CA ASN A 243 -2.36 7.75 1.35
C ASN A 243 -2.99 7.47 2.72
N MET A 244 -3.91 6.50 2.79
CA MET A 244 -4.55 6.14 4.06
C MET A 244 -3.56 5.53 5.05
N LEU A 245 -2.65 4.65 4.59
CA LEU A 245 -1.76 3.90 5.48
C LEU A 245 -0.56 4.72 5.96
N TYR A 246 0.00 5.54 5.08
CA TYR A 246 1.24 6.27 5.34
C TYR A 246 1.01 7.75 5.67
N GLY A 247 -0.24 8.12 5.96
CA GLY A 247 -0.59 9.49 6.30
C GLY A 247 -0.57 10.43 5.09
N ARG A 248 -0.45 11.70 5.36
CA ARG A 248 -0.46 12.73 4.31
C ARG A 248 0.93 12.93 3.74
N ILE A 249 1.39 11.94 2.97
CA ILE A 249 2.69 11.98 2.29
C ILE A 249 2.87 13.22 1.38
N PHE A 250 1.75 13.84 0.99
CA PHE A 250 1.72 15.04 0.15
C PHE A 250 1.05 16.21 0.85
N GLU A 251 1.36 16.46 2.12
CA GLU A 251 0.68 17.52 2.89
C GLU A 251 0.78 18.90 2.24
N SER A 252 1.94 19.25 1.69
CA SER A 252 2.16 20.48 0.93
C SER A 252 1.54 20.46 -0.47
N SER A 253 1.19 19.29 -0.99
CA SER A 253 0.68 19.05 -2.35
C SER A 253 -0.67 18.32 -2.34
N TYR A 254 -1.48 18.49 -1.28
CA TYR A 254 -2.73 17.75 -1.12
C TYR A 254 -3.68 17.86 -2.33
N THR A 255 -3.80 19.06 -2.89
CA THR A 255 -4.61 19.28 -4.09
C THR A 255 -4.04 18.50 -5.27
N SER A 256 -2.74 18.53 -5.49
CA SER A 256 -2.07 17.80 -6.56
C SER A 256 -2.22 16.29 -6.40
N PHE A 257 -2.18 15.78 -5.17
CA PHE A 257 -2.45 14.36 -4.93
C PHE A 257 -3.91 13.98 -5.21
N GLN A 258 -4.85 14.82 -4.83
CA GLN A 258 -6.26 14.62 -5.14
C GLN A 258 -6.51 14.68 -6.65
N ASP A 259 -5.86 15.59 -7.36
CA ASP A 259 -5.92 15.69 -8.81
C ASP A 259 -5.34 14.44 -9.48
N LEU A 260 -4.21 13.93 -8.97
CA LEU A 260 -3.65 12.65 -9.41
C LEU A 260 -4.64 11.49 -9.22
N MET A 261 -5.29 11.39 -8.05
CA MET A 261 -6.28 10.34 -7.77
C MET A 261 -7.51 10.43 -8.68
N ASN A 262 -7.91 11.63 -9.05
CA ASN A 262 -9.06 11.86 -9.93
C ASN A 262 -8.70 11.74 -11.42
N GLY A 263 -7.41 11.69 -11.76
CA GLY A 263 -6.93 11.75 -13.14
C GLY A 263 -6.98 13.17 -13.73
N ASP A 264 -7.09 14.18 -12.86
CA ASP A 264 -7.15 15.61 -13.24
C ASP A 264 -5.79 16.29 -13.13
N ALA A 265 -4.75 15.59 -12.60
CA ALA A 265 -3.40 16.12 -12.46
C ALA A 265 -2.88 16.61 -13.81
N ASP A 266 -2.42 17.83 -13.85
CA ASP A 266 -1.80 18.35 -15.05
C ASP A 266 -0.33 17.87 -15.16
N ASP A 267 0.24 17.88 -16.36
CA ASP A 267 1.56 17.30 -16.58
C ASP A 267 2.65 18.07 -15.85
N ASP A 268 2.42 19.35 -15.54
CA ASP A 268 3.37 20.22 -14.87
C ASP A 268 3.37 20.01 -13.34
N THR A 269 2.33 19.38 -12.78
CA THR A 269 2.14 19.24 -11.32
C THR A 269 3.32 18.53 -10.65
N PHE A 270 3.86 17.48 -11.28
CA PHE A 270 4.97 16.68 -10.75
C PHE A 270 6.17 16.61 -11.70
N ALA A 271 6.09 17.26 -12.87
CA ALA A 271 7.09 17.18 -13.92
C ALA A 271 8.46 17.68 -13.44
N TRP A 272 8.45 18.67 -12.55
CA TRP A 272 9.67 19.31 -12.08
C TRP A 272 10.64 18.34 -11.38
N GLY A 273 10.14 17.47 -10.51
CA GLY A 273 10.97 16.45 -9.87
C GLY A 273 11.54 15.45 -10.88
N TYR A 274 10.75 15.04 -11.87
CA TYR A 274 11.21 14.16 -12.94
C TYR A 274 12.29 14.85 -13.79
N GLU A 275 12.08 16.08 -14.23
CA GLU A 275 13.04 16.88 -15.00
C GLU A 275 14.34 17.06 -14.23
N TYR A 276 14.25 17.39 -12.95
CA TYR A 276 15.42 17.55 -12.09
C TYR A 276 16.27 16.27 -12.02
N LEU A 277 15.66 15.13 -11.80
CA LEU A 277 16.38 13.87 -11.60
C LEU A 277 16.84 13.22 -12.91
N VAL A 278 16.03 13.27 -13.96
CA VAL A 278 16.26 12.48 -15.19
C VAL A 278 16.88 13.34 -16.31
N ILE A 279 16.39 14.56 -16.46
CA ILE A 279 16.82 15.46 -17.55
C ILE A 279 17.88 16.45 -17.08
N GLY A 280 17.81 16.89 -15.82
CA GLY A 280 18.56 17.97 -15.26
C GLY A 280 19.89 17.69 -14.53
N PRO A 281 20.40 16.45 -14.33
CA PRO A 281 21.67 16.28 -13.61
C PRO A 281 22.84 17.03 -14.25
N SER A 282 22.79 17.25 -15.54
CA SER A 282 23.78 18.04 -16.28
C SER A 282 23.61 19.54 -16.16
N ALA A 283 22.41 20.03 -15.77
CA ALA A 283 22.15 21.45 -15.57
C ALA A 283 22.53 21.95 -14.17
N PHE A 284 22.69 21.05 -13.20
CA PHE A 284 22.99 21.37 -11.81
C PHE A 284 24.44 21.07 -11.40
N VAL A 285 25.29 20.60 -12.33
CA VAL A 285 26.74 20.35 -12.14
C VAL A 285 27.61 21.53 -12.54
N THR A 286 26.97 22.64 -12.96
CA THR A 286 27.71 23.85 -13.30
C THR A 286 27.44 24.95 -12.29
N GLU A 287 27.94 24.81 -11.06
CA GLU A 287 28.52 25.89 -10.29
C GLU A 287 29.25 25.35 -9.06
#